data_7369e5f3ddda546e8b7a6d0d9dacb3d0
#
_entry.id   7369e5f3ddda546e8b7a6d0d9dacb3d0
#
_cell.length_a   1.000
_cell.length_b   1.000
_cell.length_c   1.000
_cell.angle_alpha   90.00
_cell.angle_beta   90.00
_cell.angle_gamma   90.00
#
_symmetry.space_group_name_H-M   'P 1'
#
loop_
_entity.id
_entity.type
_entity.pdbx_description
1 polymer ?
#
loop_
_entity_poly.entity_id
_entity_poly.type
_entity_poly.pdbx_seq_one_letter_code
_entity_poly.pdbx_strand_id
1 'polypeptide(L)'
;MTMPLPQNAEDFLEWMAVQKGFSPATVAAYRSDLEQFEEWLHREQHTLARPGELEKYHFQDFSAYLFHEGQARSSISRKLSALRSLYRYLMKMNRIDANPAKLVRNPKREIRHPVTLNVDQMFSLLDEAGAEAAGTEGAEKE
;
A
#
# COMPACT_ATOMS: atom_id res chain seq x y z
N MET A 1 4.04 -9.55 17.62
CA MET A 1 5.37 -9.31 17.10
C MET A 1 5.34 -9.16 15.60
N THR A 2 5.93 -8.12 15.09
CA THR A 2 5.93 -7.90 13.65
C THR A 2 7.06 -8.66 12.99
N MET A 3 6.86 -8.99 11.72
CA MET A 3 7.88 -9.67 10.94
C MET A 3 8.83 -8.65 10.36
N PRO A 4 10.12 -8.95 10.33
CA PRO A 4 11.05 -8.05 9.67
C PRO A 4 10.73 -7.97 8.18
N LEU A 5 10.97 -6.81 7.60
CA LEU A 5 10.68 -6.62 6.20
C LEU A 5 11.80 -7.17 5.33
N PRO A 6 11.46 -7.77 4.19
CA PRO A 6 12.50 -8.17 3.26
C PRO A 6 13.15 -6.96 2.62
N GLN A 7 14.29 -7.20 1.99
CA GLN A 7 15.10 -6.12 1.45
C GLN A 7 14.35 -5.28 0.42
N ASN A 8 13.49 -5.91 -0.36
CA ASN A 8 12.68 -5.17 -1.34
C ASN A 8 11.91 -4.02 -0.69
N ALA A 9 11.29 -4.32 0.44
CA ALA A 9 10.49 -3.31 1.13
C ALA A 9 11.38 -2.28 1.81
N GLU A 10 12.52 -2.72 2.35
CA GLU A 10 13.46 -1.76 2.95
C GLU A 10 13.98 -0.80 1.89
N ASP A 11 14.30 -1.31 0.70
CA ASP A 11 14.77 -0.47 -0.39
C ASP A 11 13.71 0.56 -0.78
N PHE A 12 12.45 0.13 -0.80
CA PHE A 12 11.36 1.03 -1.12
C PHE A 12 11.25 2.16 -0.09
N LEU A 13 11.36 1.80 1.19
CA LEU A 13 11.24 2.80 2.25
C LEU A 13 12.40 3.79 2.20
N GLU A 14 13.59 3.31 1.90
CA GLU A 14 14.74 4.19 1.75
C GLU A 14 14.57 5.11 0.55
N TRP A 15 14.05 4.57 -0.55
CA TRP A 15 13.78 5.36 -1.74
C TRP A 15 12.79 6.48 -1.44
N MET A 16 11.74 6.17 -0.66
CA MET A 16 10.78 7.20 -0.26
C MET A 16 11.45 8.30 0.55
N ALA A 17 12.29 7.93 1.48
CA ALA A 17 12.92 8.90 2.36
C ALA A 17 13.95 9.74 1.63
N VAL A 18 14.80 9.10 0.84
CA VAL A 18 15.96 9.77 0.26
C VAL A 18 15.63 10.39 -1.09
N GLN A 19 15.03 9.62 -1.99
CA GLN A 19 14.80 10.10 -3.34
C GLN A 19 13.54 10.96 -3.46
N LYS A 20 12.51 10.64 -2.69
CA LYS A 20 11.25 11.36 -2.77
C LYS A 20 11.06 12.37 -1.66
N GLY A 21 11.88 12.30 -0.63
CA GLY A 21 11.82 13.30 0.44
C GLY A 21 10.61 13.22 1.34
N PHE A 22 9.99 12.04 1.44
CA PHE A 22 8.87 11.90 2.36
C PHE A 22 9.34 12.06 3.80
N SER A 23 8.46 12.57 4.64
CA SER A 23 8.83 12.82 6.03
C SER A 23 9.08 11.51 6.77
N PRO A 24 9.88 11.55 7.84
CA PRO A 24 10.09 10.35 8.64
C PRO A 24 8.80 9.75 9.17
N ALA A 25 7.82 10.59 9.49
CA ALA A 25 6.55 10.10 9.99
C ALA A 25 5.80 9.31 8.91
N THR A 26 5.83 9.80 7.68
CA THR A 26 5.17 9.10 6.58
C THR A 26 5.86 7.78 6.29
N VAL A 27 7.19 7.80 6.27
CA VAL A 27 7.95 6.57 6.03
C VAL A 27 7.67 5.54 7.12
N ALA A 28 7.61 6.00 8.38
CA ALA A 28 7.32 5.10 9.49
C ALA A 28 5.93 4.49 9.38
N ALA A 29 4.95 5.28 8.94
CA ALA A 29 3.60 4.78 8.77
C ALA A 29 3.56 3.71 7.68
N TYR A 30 4.25 3.94 6.58
CA TYR A 30 4.31 2.96 5.51
C TYR A 30 5.02 1.69 5.97
N ARG A 31 6.09 1.85 6.74
CA ARG A 31 6.80 0.69 7.29
C ARG A 31 5.86 -0.17 8.11
N SER A 32 5.09 0.47 8.98
CA SER A 32 4.16 -0.25 9.82
C SER A 32 3.13 -1.01 9.00
N ASP A 33 2.62 -0.37 7.95
CA ASP A 33 1.64 -1.00 7.08
C ASP A 33 2.22 -2.21 6.37
N LEU A 34 3.46 -2.09 5.89
CA LEU A 34 4.11 -3.19 5.20
C LEU A 34 4.44 -4.34 6.15
N GLU A 35 4.85 -4.01 7.38
CA GLU A 35 5.13 -5.04 8.36
C GLU A 35 3.87 -5.84 8.69
N GLN A 36 2.74 -5.16 8.78
CA GLN A 36 1.49 -5.84 9.05
C GLN A 36 1.12 -6.80 7.91
N PHE A 37 1.32 -6.36 6.67
CA PHE A 37 1.04 -7.20 5.53
C PHE A 37 1.98 -8.41 5.51
N GLU A 38 3.26 -8.19 5.79
CA GLU A 38 4.22 -9.29 5.79
C GLU A 38 3.87 -10.31 6.86
N GLU A 39 3.46 -9.83 8.02
CA GLU A 39 3.04 -10.74 9.09
C GLU A 39 1.86 -11.58 8.66
N TRP A 40 0.87 -10.95 8.03
CA TRP A 40 -0.30 -11.68 7.56
C TRP A 40 0.09 -12.69 6.47
N LEU A 41 0.97 -12.28 5.55
CA LEU A 41 1.42 -13.16 4.48
C LEU A 41 2.10 -14.41 5.03
N HIS A 42 2.91 -14.24 6.07
CA HIS A 42 3.58 -15.39 6.64
C HIS A 42 2.60 -16.42 7.18
N ARG A 43 1.50 -15.97 7.74
CA ARG A 43 0.47 -16.90 8.20
C ARG A 43 -0.19 -17.62 7.03
N GLU A 44 -0.15 -17.00 5.85
CA GLU A 44 -0.69 -17.59 4.64
C GLU A 44 0.40 -18.29 3.82
N GLN A 45 1.60 -18.42 4.38
CA GLN A 45 2.74 -19.09 3.76
C GLN A 45 3.25 -18.35 2.52
N HIS A 46 3.21 -17.03 2.57
CA HIS A 46 3.73 -16.17 1.51
C HIS A 46 4.63 -15.12 2.13
N THR A 47 5.32 -14.37 1.28
CA THR A 47 6.20 -13.33 1.76
C THR A 47 6.42 -12.28 0.68
N LEU A 48 6.65 -11.04 1.11
CA LEU A 48 7.05 -9.98 0.20
C LEU A 48 8.46 -10.17 -0.33
N ALA A 49 9.21 -11.11 0.22
CA ALA A 49 10.54 -11.41 -0.34
C ALA A 49 10.42 -11.97 -1.75
N ARG A 50 9.26 -12.51 -2.09
CA ARG A 50 8.98 -13.00 -3.43
C ARG A 50 7.73 -12.29 -3.94
N PRO A 51 7.87 -10.99 -4.23
CA PRO A 51 6.68 -10.17 -4.51
C PRO A 51 5.96 -10.56 -5.80
N GLY A 52 6.69 -11.13 -6.75
CA GLY A 52 6.08 -11.54 -8.00
C GLY A 52 5.19 -12.76 -7.90
N GLU A 53 5.23 -13.45 -6.77
CA GLU A 53 4.38 -14.62 -6.58
C GLU A 53 3.00 -14.28 -6.05
N LEU A 54 2.79 -13.03 -5.64
CA LEU A 54 1.52 -12.64 -5.09
C LEU A 54 0.54 -12.29 -6.21
N GLU A 55 -0.73 -12.60 -5.96
CA GLU A 55 -1.79 -12.33 -6.92
C GLU A 55 -2.72 -11.28 -6.36
N LYS A 56 -3.58 -10.75 -7.20
CA LYS A 56 -4.53 -9.74 -6.78
C LYS A 56 -5.35 -10.20 -5.58
N TYR A 57 -5.72 -11.48 -5.53
CA TYR A 57 -6.57 -11.95 -4.46
C TYR A 57 -5.88 -11.91 -3.11
N HIS A 58 -4.55 -11.95 -3.07
CA HIS A 58 -3.85 -11.83 -1.77
C HIS A 58 -4.13 -10.47 -1.14
N PHE A 59 -4.15 -9.43 -1.97
CA PHE A 59 -4.42 -8.09 -1.46
C PHE A 59 -5.88 -7.93 -1.06
N GLN A 60 -6.77 -8.53 -1.82
CA GLN A 60 -8.18 -8.49 -1.50
C GLN A 60 -8.47 -9.26 -0.22
N ASP A 61 -7.83 -10.41 -0.04
CA ASP A 61 -7.99 -11.21 1.17
C ASP A 61 -7.44 -10.46 2.38
N PHE A 62 -6.33 -9.76 2.20
CA PHE A 62 -5.79 -8.96 3.29
C PHE A 62 -6.77 -7.85 3.68
N SER A 63 -7.37 -7.22 2.70
CA SER A 63 -8.38 -6.19 2.96
C SER A 63 -9.55 -6.77 3.76
N ALA A 64 -10.02 -7.94 3.36
CA ALA A 64 -11.11 -8.59 4.06
C ALA A 64 -10.72 -8.97 5.48
N TYR A 65 -9.50 -9.45 5.65
CA TYR A 65 -8.99 -9.78 6.97
C TYR A 65 -9.00 -8.56 7.89
N LEU A 66 -8.52 -7.42 7.39
CA LEU A 66 -8.49 -6.20 8.18
C LEU A 66 -9.90 -5.75 8.56
N PHE A 67 -10.82 -5.88 7.62
CA PHE A 67 -12.20 -5.51 7.88
C PHE A 67 -12.78 -6.39 9.00
N HIS A 68 -12.52 -7.69 8.95
CA HIS A 68 -12.99 -8.61 9.99
C HIS A 68 -12.32 -8.35 11.33
N GLU A 69 -11.12 -7.79 11.31
CA GLU A 69 -10.45 -7.43 12.54
C GLU A 69 -10.96 -6.11 13.10
N GLY A 70 -11.92 -5.50 12.45
CA GLY A 70 -12.55 -4.30 12.96
C GLY A 70 -11.85 -3.01 12.60
N GLN A 71 -10.92 -3.04 11.64
CA GLN A 71 -10.23 -1.83 11.26
C GLN A 71 -11.13 -0.93 10.43
N ALA A 72 -10.94 0.37 10.60
CA ALA A 72 -11.72 1.36 9.86
C ALA A 72 -11.39 1.30 8.38
N ARG A 73 -12.36 1.62 7.55
CA ARG A 73 -12.14 1.62 6.10
C ARG A 73 -11.03 2.56 5.69
N SER A 74 -10.91 3.70 6.38
CA SER A 74 -9.84 4.63 6.07
C SER A 74 -8.46 4.02 6.34
N SER A 75 -8.34 3.25 7.42
CA SER A 75 -7.09 2.57 7.72
C SER A 75 -6.78 1.51 6.69
N ILE A 76 -7.80 0.76 6.28
CA ILE A 76 -7.61 -0.29 5.28
C ILE A 76 -7.18 0.35 3.96
N SER A 77 -7.83 1.44 3.57
CA SER A 77 -7.47 2.12 2.33
C SER A 77 -6.03 2.63 2.35
N ARG A 78 -5.60 3.16 3.50
CA ARG A 78 -4.23 3.62 3.61
C ARG A 78 -3.24 2.47 3.44
N LYS A 79 -3.54 1.33 4.07
CA LYS A 79 -2.65 0.17 3.98
C LYS A 79 -2.58 -0.37 2.56
N LEU A 80 -3.72 -0.40 1.86
CA LEU A 80 -3.72 -0.84 0.47
C LEU A 80 -2.93 0.15 -0.41
N SER A 81 -3.02 1.44 -0.10
CA SER A 81 -2.24 2.43 -0.83
C SER A 81 -0.75 2.21 -0.64
N ALA A 82 -0.34 1.86 0.57
CA ALA A 82 1.08 1.56 0.81
C ALA A 82 1.53 0.38 -0.03
N LEU A 83 0.70 -0.64 -0.14
CA LEU A 83 1.04 -1.82 -0.94
C LEU A 83 1.10 -1.46 -2.41
N ARG A 84 0.17 -0.66 -2.90
CA ARG A 84 0.21 -0.24 -4.30
C ARG A 84 1.46 0.57 -4.59
N SER A 85 1.86 1.43 -3.65
CA SER A 85 3.07 2.22 -3.84
C SER A 85 4.31 1.35 -3.88
N LEU A 86 4.37 0.35 -2.99
CA LEU A 86 5.49 -0.58 -3.01
C LEU A 86 5.58 -1.30 -4.36
N TYR A 87 4.45 -1.80 -4.86
CA TYR A 87 4.47 -2.55 -6.10
C TYR A 87 4.76 -1.65 -7.29
N ARG A 88 4.33 -0.40 -7.24
CA ARG A 88 4.70 0.56 -8.29
C ARG A 88 6.21 0.77 -8.32
N TYR A 89 6.81 0.88 -7.14
CA TYR A 89 8.26 1.00 -7.03
C TYR A 89 8.96 -0.24 -7.60
N LEU A 90 8.47 -1.43 -7.25
CA LEU A 90 9.09 -2.65 -7.75
C LEU A 90 9.00 -2.78 -9.26
N MET A 91 7.89 -2.33 -9.83
CA MET A 91 7.76 -2.29 -11.29
C MET A 91 8.77 -1.32 -11.89
N LYS A 92 8.88 -0.14 -11.28
CA LYS A 92 9.79 0.89 -11.78
C LYS A 92 11.23 0.38 -11.75
N MET A 93 11.57 -0.41 -10.77
CA MET A 93 12.93 -0.96 -10.62
C MET A 93 13.12 -2.28 -11.37
N ASN A 94 12.11 -2.67 -12.12
CA ASN A 94 12.17 -3.92 -12.91
C ASN A 94 12.39 -5.14 -12.04
N ARG A 95 11.84 -5.13 -10.84
CA ARG A 95 11.97 -6.27 -9.94
C ARG A 95 10.79 -7.22 -10.05
N ILE A 96 9.73 -6.81 -10.70
CA ILE A 96 8.58 -7.66 -11.00
C ILE A 96 8.12 -7.32 -12.41
N ASP A 97 7.39 -8.25 -13.03
CA ASP A 97 6.91 -8.06 -14.39
C ASP A 97 5.49 -7.53 -14.45
N ALA A 98 4.73 -7.73 -13.40
CA ALA A 98 3.35 -7.28 -13.38
C ALA A 98 3.03 -6.77 -11.99
N ASN A 99 2.05 -5.91 -11.90
CA ASN A 99 1.66 -5.30 -10.63
C ASN A 99 0.29 -5.80 -10.20
N PRO A 100 0.24 -6.86 -9.40
CA PRO A 100 -1.04 -7.43 -8.98
C PRO A 100 -1.82 -6.51 -8.05
N ALA A 101 -1.16 -5.53 -7.45
CA ALA A 101 -1.85 -4.61 -6.56
C ALA A 101 -2.51 -3.46 -7.29
N LYS A 102 -2.23 -3.29 -8.58
CA LYS A 102 -2.69 -2.11 -9.30
C LYS A 102 -4.21 -2.01 -9.35
N LEU A 103 -4.88 -3.14 -9.54
CA LEU A 103 -6.31 -3.15 -9.72
C LEU A 103 -7.10 -3.42 -8.45
N VAL A 104 -6.41 -3.49 -7.32
CA VAL A 104 -7.10 -3.72 -6.06
C VAL A 104 -7.79 -2.44 -5.64
N ARG A 105 -9.06 -2.55 -5.28
CA ARG A 105 -9.84 -1.38 -4.93
C ARG A 105 -9.86 -1.18 -3.44
N ASN A 106 -9.93 0.08 -3.04
CA ASN A 106 -10.14 0.40 -1.64
C ASN A 106 -11.55 -0.01 -1.24
N PRO A 107 -11.77 -0.28 0.04
CA PRO A 107 -13.11 -0.58 0.51
C PRO A 107 -14.03 0.59 0.21
N LYS A 108 -15.26 0.26 -0.17
CA LYS A 108 -16.23 1.27 -0.47
C LYS A 108 -16.55 2.02 0.81
N ARG A 109 -16.48 3.33 0.75
CA ARG A 109 -16.79 4.12 1.91
C ARG A 109 -18.20 4.61 1.84
N GLU A 110 -18.76 4.79 3.02
CA GLU A 110 -20.07 5.38 3.05
C GLU A 110 -19.98 6.82 2.65
N ILE A 111 -21.00 7.26 2.00
CA ILE A 111 -21.04 8.61 1.57
C ILE A 111 -21.21 9.51 2.70
N ARG A 112 -20.50 10.56 2.71
CA ARG A 112 -20.65 11.42 3.70
C ARG A 112 -20.49 12.73 3.28
N HIS A 113 -19.64 13.46 3.66
CA HIS A 113 -19.52 14.87 3.43
C HIS A 113 -18.66 15.11 2.24
N PRO A 114 -19.24 15.50 1.16
CA PRO A 114 -18.47 15.64 -0.07
C PRO A 114 -17.39 16.69 0.04
N VAL A 115 -17.54 17.60 0.96
CA VAL A 115 -16.52 18.63 1.04
C VAL A 115 -15.33 18.23 1.86
N THR A 116 -15.40 17.10 2.53
CA THR A 116 -14.32 16.70 3.41
C THR A 116 -13.29 15.89 2.67
N LEU A 117 -12.08 16.35 2.74
CA LEU A 117 -10.98 15.57 2.20
C LEU A 117 -10.53 14.67 3.31
N ASN A 118 -10.64 13.39 3.16
CA ASN A 118 -10.29 12.47 4.22
C ASN A 118 -8.86 11.99 4.06
N VAL A 119 -8.43 11.22 5.05
CA VAL A 119 -7.07 10.75 5.10
C VAL A 119 -6.70 9.92 3.88
N ASP A 120 -7.62 9.09 3.43
CA ASP A 120 -7.35 8.24 2.29
C ASP A 120 -7.07 9.06 1.04
N GLN A 121 -7.85 10.11 0.83
CA GLN A 121 -7.63 10.96 -0.33
C GLN A 121 -6.28 11.65 -0.22
N MET A 122 -5.90 12.06 0.97
CA MET A 122 -4.61 12.69 1.14
C MET A 122 -3.49 11.73 0.82
N PHE A 123 -3.60 10.48 1.27
CA PHE A 123 -2.57 9.50 0.95
C PHE A 123 -2.52 9.21 -0.54
N SER A 124 -3.66 9.16 -1.21
CA SER A 124 -3.66 8.94 -2.64
C SER A 124 -2.97 10.08 -3.37
N LEU A 125 -3.21 11.30 -2.95
CA LEU A 125 -2.56 12.44 -3.56
C LEU A 125 -1.06 12.39 -3.34
N LEU A 126 -0.63 12.03 -2.15
CA LEU A 126 0.79 11.91 -1.86
C LEU A 126 1.44 10.83 -2.70
N ASP A 127 0.76 9.72 -2.86
CA ASP A 127 1.29 8.65 -3.69
C ASP A 127 1.48 9.12 -5.12
N GLU A 128 0.49 9.76 -5.66
CA GLU A 128 0.58 10.20 -7.04
C GLU A 128 1.63 11.27 -7.22
N ALA A 129 1.68 12.20 -6.31
CA ALA A 129 2.69 13.23 -6.39
C ALA A 129 4.07 12.64 -6.24
N GLY A 130 4.21 11.69 -5.33
CA GLY A 130 5.50 11.08 -5.14
C GLY A 130 5.87 10.15 -6.27
N ALA A 131 4.86 9.54 -6.85
CA ALA A 131 5.14 8.56 -7.86
C ALA A 131 5.31 9.18 -9.19
N GLU A 132 5.08 10.32 -9.27
CA GLU A 132 5.32 10.84 -10.49
C GLU A 132 4.30 11.53 -10.67
N ALA A 133 3.79 11.66 -9.83
CA ALA A 133 2.80 12.40 -9.99
C ALA A 133 1.98 11.67 -10.89
N ALA A 134 1.69 10.64 -10.83
CA ALA A 134 1.00 10.05 -11.76
C ALA A 134 -0.29 9.70 -11.42
N GLY A 135 -0.85 9.69 -11.69
CA GLY A 135 -1.94 9.31 -11.44
C GLY A 135 -2.94 8.93 -11.39
N THR A 136 -3.57 9.01 -11.34
CA THR A 136 -4.50 8.79 -11.03
C THR A 136 -5.27 8.39 -10.79
N GLU A 137 -5.96 8.26 -10.54
CA GLU A 137 -6.64 7.84 -9.97
C GLU A 137 -7.31 7.91 -9.60
N GLY A 138 -7.56 8.25 -9.74
CA GLY A 138 -8.07 8.21 -9.01
C GLY A 138 -8.74 8.09 -8.96
N ALA A 139 -8.90 8.36 -9.29
CA ALA A 139 -9.35 8.08 -8.97
C ALA A 139 -9.83 7.62 -9.02
N GLU A 140 -9.69 7.63 -9.13
CA GLU A 140 -9.83 7.12 -8.85
C GLU A 140 -10.46 6.88 -8.78
N LYS A 141 -10.68 7.10 -9.15
CA LYS A 141 -11.06 6.83 -8.78
C LYS A 141 -11.61 6.28 -8.72
N GLU A 142 -11.70 6.29 -8.87
CA GLU A 142 -11.84 5.72 -8.42
C GLU A 142 -12.23 5.52 -8.20
#